data_cd643057d3aadf9bd5d33d087427a3a8
#
_entry.id   cd643057d3aadf9bd5d33d087427a3a8
#
_cell.length_a   1.000
_cell.length_b   1.000
_cell.length_c   1.000
_cell.angle_alpha   90.00
_cell.angle_beta   90.00
_cell.angle_gamma   90.00
#
_symmetry.space_group_name_H-M   'P 1'
#
loop_
_entity.id
_entity.type
_entity.pdbx_description
1 polymer ?
#
loop_
_entity_poly.entity_id
_entity_poly.type
_entity_poly.pdbx_seq_one_letter_code
_entity_poly.pdbx_strand_id
1 'polypeptide(L)'
;MAVQIDQSRDALFDELGLMRLRESYMRADEKSPQERFKFVAETFGSNPEHAARIYEYASRHWLSFATPILAFGRTGRGLPVSCYLSYMDDSAEGLIETLSEVNRLSMLGGGVGIHVGIRSADEKSVGVMPHLKVYDASCLAYRPVSYTHLTLPT
;
A
#
# COMPACT_ATOMS: atom_id res chain seq x y z
N MET A 1 15.33 4.55 24.24
CA MET A 1 16.64 4.67 23.55
C MET A 1 16.38 4.62 22.05
N ALA A 2 17.07 5.44 21.25
CA ALA A 2 16.98 5.38 19.80
C ALA A 2 17.59 4.07 19.28
N VAL A 3 17.03 3.53 18.20
CA VAL A 3 17.57 2.32 17.54
C VAL A 3 18.97 2.61 17.02
N GLN A 4 19.95 1.78 17.40
CA GLN A 4 21.32 1.86 16.90
C GLN A 4 21.42 1.14 15.55
N ILE A 5 22.05 1.81 14.58
CA ILE A 5 22.24 1.28 13.23
C ILE A 5 23.55 0.48 13.17
N ASP A 6 23.47 -0.69 12.52
CA ASP A 6 24.63 -1.49 12.14
C ASP A 6 24.82 -1.41 10.61
N GLN A 7 25.64 -0.47 10.15
CA GLN A 7 25.86 -0.26 8.72
C GLN A 7 26.57 -1.43 8.02
N SER A 8 27.24 -2.31 8.75
CA SER A 8 27.87 -3.50 8.14
C SER A 8 26.85 -4.41 7.46
N ARG A 9 25.59 -4.34 7.87
CA ARG A 9 24.49 -5.12 7.29
C ARG A 9 24.06 -4.66 5.90
N ASP A 10 24.55 -3.52 5.43
CA ASP A 10 24.36 -3.11 4.03
C ASP A 10 25.02 -4.10 3.05
N ALA A 11 26.05 -4.81 3.48
CA ALA A 11 26.70 -5.87 2.73
C ALA A 11 25.80 -7.12 2.48
N LEU A 12 24.66 -7.22 3.16
CA LEU A 12 23.69 -8.29 2.92
C LEU A 12 22.85 -8.08 1.65
N PHE A 13 22.88 -6.85 1.10
CA PHE A 13 22.17 -6.52 -0.12
C PHE A 13 23.07 -6.66 -1.35
N ASP A 14 22.53 -7.23 -2.42
CA ASP A 14 23.13 -7.14 -3.74
C ASP A 14 22.85 -5.77 -4.38
N GLU A 15 23.47 -5.51 -5.51
CA GLU A 15 23.36 -4.24 -6.24
C GLU A 15 21.91 -3.95 -6.66
N LEU A 16 21.17 -4.99 -7.10
CA LEU A 16 19.76 -4.87 -7.49
C LEU A 16 18.87 -4.50 -6.30
N GLY A 17 19.09 -5.14 -5.15
CA GLY A 17 18.37 -4.85 -3.91
C GLY A 17 18.60 -3.43 -3.44
N LEU A 18 19.85 -2.94 -3.46
CA LEU A 18 20.18 -1.56 -3.12
C LEU A 18 19.54 -0.55 -4.08
N MET A 19 19.58 -0.83 -5.38
CA MET A 19 18.92 0.01 -6.39
C MET A 19 17.41 0.10 -6.13
N ARG A 20 16.75 -1.03 -5.91
CA ARG A 20 15.31 -1.07 -5.62
C ARG A 20 14.93 -0.34 -4.34
N LEU A 21 15.71 -0.49 -3.27
CA LEU A 21 15.47 0.23 -2.03
C LEU A 21 15.55 1.74 -2.24
N ARG A 22 16.56 2.22 -2.96
CA ARG A 22 16.74 3.64 -3.25
C ARG A 22 15.62 4.21 -4.11
N GLU A 23 15.26 3.52 -5.18
CA GLU A 23 14.25 4.00 -6.13
C GLU A 23 12.83 3.97 -5.57
N SER A 24 12.48 2.96 -4.77
CA SER A 24 11.08 2.67 -4.44
C SER A 24 10.71 2.89 -2.97
N TYR A 25 11.68 2.81 -2.04
CA TYR A 25 11.39 2.74 -0.62
C TYR A 25 12.06 3.82 0.23
N MET A 26 13.30 4.17 -0.06
CA MET A 26 14.06 5.13 0.73
C MET A 26 13.62 6.57 0.45
N ARG A 27 13.71 7.42 1.47
CA ARG A 27 13.56 8.88 1.31
C ARG A 27 14.84 9.47 0.72
N ALA A 28 14.73 10.66 0.17
CA ALA A 28 15.86 11.34 -0.46
C ALA A 28 17.00 11.69 0.51
N ASP A 29 16.70 11.83 1.80
CA ASP A 29 17.67 12.14 2.87
C ASP A 29 18.35 10.89 3.44
N GLU A 30 17.84 9.69 3.16
CA GLU A 30 18.40 8.42 3.64
C GLU A 30 19.55 7.95 2.74
N LYS A 31 20.68 7.60 3.35
CA LYS A 31 21.91 7.20 2.65
C LYS A 31 22.09 5.69 2.58
N SER A 32 21.50 4.95 3.52
CA SER A 32 21.67 3.52 3.71
C SER A 32 20.32 2.84 3.97
N PRO A 33 20.13 1.57 3.53
CA PRO A 33 18.99 0.75 3.90
C PRO A 33 18.76 0.68 5.41
N GLN A 34 19.82 0.74 6.20
CA GLN A 34 19.72 0.67 7.66
C GLN A 34 19.00 1.90 8.24
N GLU A 35 19.18 3.08 7.63
CA GLU A 35 18.44 4.28 8.02
C GLU A 35 16.95 4.13 7.74
N ARG A 36 16.59 3.49 6.59
CA ARG A 36 15.23 3.15 6.25
C ARG A 36 14.60 2.19 7.27
N PHE A 37 15.29 1.10 7.61
CA PHE A 37 14.81 0.14 8.60
C PHE A 37 14.68 0.75 9.99
N LYS A 38 15.61 1.60 10.38
CA LYS A 38 15.52 2.36 11.64
C LYS A 38 14.27 3.23 11.66
N PHE A 39 14.04 4.02 10.61
CA PHE A 39 12.87 4.90 10.54
C PHE A 39 11.55 4.10 10.65
N VAL A 40 11.43 3.01 9.92
CA VAL A 40 10.26 2.13 9.97
C VAL A 40 10.09 1.52 11.36
N ALA A 41 11.17 1.03 11.96
CA ALA A 41 11.16 0.43 13.28
C ALA A 41 10.73 1.42 14.38
N GLU A 42 11.24 2.64 14.34
CA GLU A 42 10.90 3.70 15.31
C GLU A 42 9.47 4.24 15.08
N THR A 43 9.00 4.26 13.82
CA THR A 43 7.64 4.71 13.49
C THR A 43 6.56 3.71 13.95
N PHE A 44 6.80 2.42 13.78
CA PHE A 44 5.81 1.38 14.04
C PHE A 44 6.06 0.57 15.31
N GLY A 45 7.18 0.78 15.97
CA GLY A 45 7.46 0.18 17.26
C GLY A 45 6.61 0.78 18.38
N SER A 46 5.90 -0.06 19.13
CA SER A 46 5.05 0.39 20.24
C SER A 46 5.84 0.91 21.45
N ASN A 47 7.11 0.56 21.54
CA ASN A 47 8.04 1.01 22.56
C ASN A 47 9.49 0.82 22.06
N PRO A 48 10.51 1.38 22.73
CA PRO A 48 11.90 1.30 22.28
C PRO A 48 12.45 -0.12 22.11
N GLU A 49 12.03 -1.06 22.94
CA GLU A 49 12.44 -2.47 22.84
C GLU A 49 11.81 -3.16 21.62
N HIS A 50 10.55 -2.86 21.35
CA HIS A 50 9.86 -3.35 20.15
C HIS A 50 10.51 -2.78 18.88
N ALA A 51 10.78 -1.48 18.85
CA ALA A 51 11.50 -0.86 17.74
C ALA A 51 12.88 -1.50 17.50
N ALA A 52 13.65 -1.75 18.56
CA ALA A 52 14.93 -2.43 18.44
C ALA A 52 14.80 -3.84 17.85
N ARG A 53 13.80 -4.62 18.26
CA ARG A 53 13.54 -5.95 17.70
C ARG A 53 13.12 -5.90 16.24
N ILE A 54 12.24 -4.96 15.87
CA ILE A 54 11.84 -4.76 14.46
C ILE A 54 13.06 -4.47 13.61
N TYR A 55 13.90 -3.53 14.04
CA TYR A 55 15.15 -3.20 13.34
C TYR A 55 16.07 -4.40 13.22
N GLU A 56 16.32 -5.10 14.33
CA GLU A 56 17.21 -6.26 14.36
C GLU A 56 16.80 -7.32 13.34
N TYR A 57 15.51 -7.66 13.28
CA TYR A 57 15.00 -8.69 12.38
C TYR A 57 14.96 -8.23 10.93
N ALA A 58 14.56 -6.98 10.67
CA ALA A 58 14.50 -6.43 9.32
C ALA A 58 15.90 -6.27 8.73
N SER A 59 16.85 -5.74 9.49
CA SER A 59 18.22 -5.50 9.05
C SER A 59 19.01 -6.80 8.77
N ARG A 60 18.58 -7.92 9.35
CA ARG A 60 19.13 -9.26 9.10
C ARG A 60 18.36 -10.06 8.04
N HIS A 61 17.36 -9.45 7.40
CA HIS A 61 16.48 -10.13 6.44
C HIS A 61 15.64 -11.28 7.04
N TRP A 62 15.44 -11.27 8.37
CA TRP A 62 14.56 -12.23 9.03
C TRP A 62 13.10 -11.77 9.02
N LEU A 63 12.87 -10.48 8.82
CA LEU A 63 11.56 -9.83 8.69
C LEU A 63 11.52 -9.02 7.40
N SER A 64 10.47 -9.23 6.60
CA SER A 64 10.16 -8.41 5.43
C SER A 64 8.92 -7.57 5.70
N PHE A 65 8.94 -6.31 5.28
CA PHE A 65 7.79 -5.42 5.39
C PHE A 65 6.96 -5.42 4.11
N ALA A 66 5.65 -5.23 4.27
CA ALA A 66 4.80 -4.87 3.14
C ALA A 66 5.26 -3.53 2.55
N THR A 67 5.14 -3.39 1.23
CA THR A 67 5.56 -2.19 0.49
C THR A 67 5.11 -0.86 1.12
N PRO A 68 3.84 -0.68 1.55
CA PRO A 68 3.41 0.60 2.13
C PRO A 68 4.04 0.90 3.49
N ILE A 69 4.43 -0.11 4.24
CA ILE A 69 5.16 0.06 5.51
C ILE A 69 6.60 0.45 5.22
N LEU A 70 7.28 -0.28 4.31
CA LEU A 70 8.66 0.01 3.97
C LEU A 70 8.84 1.37 3.26
N ALA A 71 7.86 1.79 2.46
CA ALA A 71 7.86 3.09 1.76
C ALA A 71 7.24 4.24 2.58
N PHE A 72 6.77 3.99 3.80
CA PHE A 72 6.06 4.99 4.60
C PHE A 72 6.89 6.26 4.82
N GLY A 73 6.25 7.42 4.67
CA GLY A 73 6.90 8.71 4.84
C GLY A 73 7.87 9.11 3.71
N ARG A 74 7.99 8.31 2.64
CA ARG A 74 8.79 8.68 1.45
C ARG A 74 8.15 9.82 0.67
N THR A 75 6.84 9.75 0.50
CA THR A 75 6.01 10.83 -0.04
C THR A 75 5.07 11.28 1.07
N GLY A 76 4.67 12.52 1.11
CA GLY A 76 3.73 13.03 2.12
C GLY A 76 2.32 12.41 2.04
N ARG A 77 2.15 11.30 1.33
CA ARG A 77 0.88 10.62 1.05
C ARG A 77 1.05 9.12 1.20
N GLY A 78 -0.07 8.42 1.36
CA GLY A 78 -0.14 6.98 1.51
C GLY A 78 -0.36 6.54 2.96
N LEU A 79 -1.04 5.42 3.10
CA LEU A 79 -1.29 4.74 4.37
C LEU A 79 -0.35 3.53 4.47
N PRO A 80 0.04 3.11 5.67
CA PRO A 80 0.86 1.90 5.86
C PRO A 80 0.03 0.62 5.70
N VAL A 81 -0.87 0.60 4.74
CA VAL A 81 -1.83 -0.49 4.47
C VAL A 81 -1.86 -0.76 2.98
N SER A 82 -1.84 -2.04 2.60
CA SER A 82 -1.85 -2.47 1.19
C SER A 82 -3.15 -3.14 0.75
N CYS A 83 -4.01 -3.53 1.67
CA CYS A 83 -5.19 -4.32 1.38
C CYS A 83 -6.40 -3.80 2.13
N TYR A 84 -7.53 -3.74 1.44
CA TYR A 84 -8.81 -3.32 1.94
C TYR A 84 -9.87 -4.34 1.58
N LEU A 85 -10.93 -4.42 2.37
CA LEU A 85 -12.10 -5.25 2.10
C LEU A 85 -13.33 -4.35 2.18
N SER A 86 -14.16 -4.38 1.15
CA SER A 86 -15.43 -3.65 1.08
C SER A 86 -16.58 -4.62 0.85
N TYR A 87 -17.74 -4.30 1.39
CA TYR A 87 -18.98 -5.02 1.17
C TYR A 87 -19.90 -4.19 0.28
N MET A 88 -20.40 -4.80 -0.79
CA MET A 88 -21.32 -4.17 -1.73
C MET A 88 -22.75 -4.65 -1.43
N ASP A 89 -23.55 -3.76 -0.87
CA ASP A 89 -24.94 -4.01 -0.58
C ASP A 89 -25.80 -3.95 -1.85
N ASP A 90 -26.91 -4.73 -1.85
CA ASP A 90 -27.87 -4.81 -2.97
C ASP A 90 -28.90 -3.67 -2.93
N SER A 91 -28.41 -2.44 -2.80
CA SER A 91 -29.17 -1.21 -2.88
C SER A 91 -28.53 -0.25 -3.89
N ALA A 92 -29.31 0.67 -4.44
CA ALA A 92 -28.78 1.66 -5.40
C ALA A 92 -27.64 2.48 -4.78
N GLU A 93 -27.81 2.92 -3.55
CA GLU A 93 -26.82 3.64 -2.78
C GLU A 93 -25.57 2.77 -2.53
N GLY A 94 -25.73 1.54 -2.07
CA GLY A 94 -24.63 0.61 -1.80
C GLY A 94 -23.80 0.31 -3.04
N LEU A 95 -24.42 0.16 -4.20
CA LEU A 95 -23.74 -0.03 -5.49
C LEU A 95 -22.86 1.17 -5.86
N ILE A 96 -23.39 2.39 -5.70
CA ILE A 96 -22.69 3.63 -6.06
C ILE A 96 -21.59 3.96 -5.04
N GLU A 97 -21.90 3.86 -3.76
CA GLU A 97 -20.95 4.18 -2.68
C GLU A 97 -19.77 3.22 -2.67
N THR A 98 -20.01 1.92 -2.82
CA THR A 98 -18.94 0.93 -2.88
C THR A 98 -18.03 1.15 -4.09
N LEU A 99 -18.58 1.50 -5.26
CA LEU A 99 -17.77 1.84 -6.43
C LEU A 99 -16.88 3.06 -6.16
N SER A 100 -17.42 4.10 -5.53
CA SER A 100 -16.68 5.31 -5.16
C SER A 100 -15.57 5.01 -4.13
N GLU A 101 -15.88 4.21 -3.10
CA GLU A 101 -14.93 3.80 -2.07
C GLU A 101 -13.77 3.01 -2.68
N VAL A 102 -14.07 1.97 -3.46
CA VAL A 102 -13.07 1.11 -4.10
C VAL A 102 -12.13 1.92 -4.99
N ASN A 103 -12.66 2.85 -5.77
CA ASN A 103 -11.85 3.72 -6.61
C ASN A 103 -10.90 4.61 -5.79
N ARG A 104 -11.38 5.21 -4.70
CA ARG A 104 -10.55 6.03 -3.80
C ARG A 104 -9.42 5.20 -3.16
N LEU A 105 -9.74 4.01 -2.65
CA LEU A 105 -8.76 3.11 -2.04
C LEU A 105 -7.74 2.61 -3.06
N SER A 106 -8.17 2.29 -4.28
CA SER A 106 -7.29 1.90 -5.38
C SER A 106 -6.31 3.02 -5.74
N MET A 107 -6.79 4.28 -5.83
CA MET A 107 -5.94 5.45 -6.08
C MET A 107 -4.89 5.69 -4.98
N LEU A 108 -5.15 5.25 -3.75
CA LEU A 108 -4.18 5.28 -2.65
C LEU A 108 -3.13 4.16 -2.73
N GLY A 109 -3.22 3.29 -3.73
CA GLY A 109 -2.26 2.21 -3.98
C GLY A 109 -2.58 0.90 -3.26
N GLY A 110 -3.79 0.77 -2.69
CA GLY A 110 -4.24 -0.45 -2.04
C GLY A 110 -4.93 -1.44 -2.98
N GLY A 111 -4.75 -2.72 -2.75
CA GLY A 111 -5.60 -3.77 -3.33
C GLY A 111 -6.93 -3.82 -2.59
N VAL A 112 -8.04 -3.85 -3.31
CA VAL A 112 -9.38 -3.90 -2.71
C VAL A 112 -10.09 -5.18 -3.08
N GLY A 113 -10.43 -6.00 -2.07
CA GLY A 113 -11.34 -7.13 -2.21
C GLY A 113 -12.77 -6.66 -1.98
N ILE A 114 -13.70 -7.13 -2.81
CA ILE A 114 -15.11 -6.76 -2.72
C ILE A 114 -15.93 -8.03 -2.46
N HIS A 115 -16.69 -8.03 -1.37
CA HIS A 115 -17.78 -9.00 -1.21
C HIS A 115 -19.03 -8.46 -1.89
N VAL A 116 -19.53 -9.23 -2.86
CA VAL A 116 -20.68 -8.83 -3.68
C VAL A 116 -21.94 -9.42 -3.10
N GLY A 117 -22.76 -8.60 -2.44
CA GLY A 117 -24.04 -8.99 -1.86
C GLY A 117 -25.23 -8.91 -2.82
N ILE A 118 -25.00 -8.74 -4.13
CA ILE A 118 -26.04 -8.55 -5.15
C ILE A 118 -26.82 -9.85 -5.39
N ARG A 119 -28.13 -9.73 -5.50
CA ARG A 119 -29.04 -10.82 -5.89
C ARG A 119 -28.79 -11.30 -7.32
N SER A 120 -29.28 -12.49 -7.63
CA SER A 120 -29.26 -13.03 -8.99
C SER A 120 -30.05 -12.15 -9.97
N ALA A 121 -29.76 -12.30 -11.26
CA ALA A 121 -30.49 -11.61 -12.30
C ALA A 121 -31.97 -12.08 -12.33
N ASP A 122 -32.89 -11.13 -12.36
CA ASP A 122 -34.34 -11.32 -12.49
C ASP A 122 -34.95 -10.14 -13.26
N GLU A 123 -36.29 -10.01 -13.23
CA GLU A 123 -37.01 -8.91 -13.91
C GLU A 123 -36.64 -7.51 -13.39
N LYS A 124 -36.08 -7.40 -12.16
CA LYS A 124 -35.74 -6.14 -11.47
C LYS A 124 -34.24 -5.96 -11.23
N SER A 125 -33.46 -6.98 -11.46
CA SER A 125 -32.00 -6.97 -11.21
C SER A 125 -31.25 -7.49 -12.43
N VAL A 126 -30.23 -6.78 -12.85
CA VAL A 126 -29.30 -7.20 -13.91
C VAL A 126 -28.31 -8.27 -13.43
N GLY A 127 -28.31 -8.56 -12.12
CA GLY A 127 -27.38 -9.48 -11.49
C GLY A 127 -25.95 -8.92 -11.38
N VAL A 128 -25.02 -9.76 -10.99
CA VAL A 128 -23.63 -9.36 -10.66
C VAL A 128 -22.77 -9.01 -11.87
N MET A 129 -23.01 -9.64 -13.02
CA MET A 129 -22.10 -9.55 -14.18
C MET A 129 -21.88 -8.14 -14.75
N PRO A 130 -22.92 -7.29 -14.91
CA PRO A 130 -22.72 -5.91 -15.34
C PRO A 130 -21.88 -5.10 -14.34
N HIS A 131 -22.05 -5.31 -13.03
CA HIS A 131 -21.28 -4.64 -11.99
C HIS A 131 -19.80 -5.05 -12.01
N LEU A 132 -19.49 -6.34 -12.22
CA LEU A 132 -18.11 -6.79 -12.37
C LEU A 132 -17.42 -6.11 -13.56
N LYS A 133 -18.11 -5.91 -14.69
CA LYS A 133 -17.56 -5.17 -15.83
C LYS A 133 -17.27 -3.70 -15.51
N VAL A 134 -18.13 -3.07 -14.71
CA VAL A 134 -17.89 -1.68 -14.24
C VAL A 134 -16.63 -1.63 -13.38
N TYR A 135 -16.44 -2.56 -12.44
CA TYR A 135 -15.23 -2.62 -11.61
C TYR A 135 -13.99 -2.92 -12.43
N ASP A 136 -14.04 -3.81 -13.41
CA ASP A 136 -12.92 -4.10 -14.31
C ASP A 136 -12.49 -2.86 -15.08
N ALA A 137 -13.45 -2.16 -15.72
CA ALA A 137 -13.18 -0.89 -16.40
C ALA A 137 -12.64 0.20 -15.43
N SER A 138 -13.22 0.26 -14.23
CA SER A 138 -12.83 1.19 -13.18
C SER A 138 -11.38 0.95 -12.71
N CYS A 139 -10.96 -0.31 -12.53
CA CYS A 139 -9.59 -0.65 -12.19
C CYS A 139 -8.57 -0.16 -13.22
N LEU A 140 -8.93 -0.11 -14.49
CA LEU A 140 -8.08 0.46 -15.53
C LEU A 140 -8.03 1.98 -15.46
N ALA A 141 -9.19 2.63 -15.21
CA ALA A 141 -9.33 4.08 -15.18
C ALA A 141 -8.64 4.71 -13.94
N TYR A 142 -8.74 4.05 -12.79
CA TYR A 142 -8.25 4.53 -11.50
C TYR A 142 -7.02 3.75 -11.00
N ARG A 143 -6.23 3.22 -11.92
CA ARG A 143 -4.94 2.63 -11.57
C ARG A 143 -4.13 3.60 -10.71
N PRO A 144 -3.43 3.13 -9.67
CA PRO A 144 -2.41 3.94 -9.01
C PRO A 144 -1.26 4.19 -9.99
N VAL A 145 -1.50 5.08 -10.94
CA VAL A 145 -0.44 5.65 -11.76
C VAL A 145 0.33 6.55 -10.82
N SER A 146 1.64 6.38 -10.72
CA SER A 146 2.48 7.35 -10.04
C SER A 146 1.98 8.75 -10.41
N TYR A 147 1.63 9.55 -9.43
CA TYR A 147 0.86 10.81 -9.50
C TYR A 147 1.34 11.87 -10.50
N THR A 148 2.28 11.55 -11.37
CA THR A 148 2.83 12.43 -12.39
C THR A 148 1.92 12.65 -13.61
N HIS A 149 0.80 11.93 -13.73
CA HIS A 149 -0.06 12.03 -14.93
C HIS A 149 -1.50 12.48 -14.68
N LEU A 150 -1.87 12.86 -13.45
CA LEU A 150 -3.19 13.44 -13.15
C LEU A 150 -3.18 14.96 -13.00
N THR A 151 -2.22 15.67 -13.56
CA THR A 151 -2.39 17.06 -13.90
C THR A 151 -3.13 17.12 -15.24
N LEU A 152 -4.44 17.28 -15.19
CA LEU A 152 -5.18 17.75 -16.35
C LEU A 152 -4.52 19.05 -16.81
N PRO A 153 -4.15 19.20 -18.08
CA PRO A 153 -3.73 20.49 -18.57
C PRO A 153 -4.91 21.45 -18.40
N THR A 154 -4.71 22.49 -17.59
CA THR A 154 -5.62 23.64 -17.51
C THR A 154 -5.55 24.43 -18.80
#